data_731f9e888ca7b3a9c831e77fafb69d70
#
_entry.id   731f9e888ca7b3a9c831e77fafb69d70
#
_cell.length_a   1.000
_cell.length_b   1.000
_cell.length_c   1.000
_cell.angle_alpha   90.00
_cell.angle_beta   90.00
_cell.angle_gamma   90.00
#
_symmetry.space_group_name_H-M   'P 1'
#
loop_
_entity.id
_entity.type
_entity.pdbx_description
1 polymer ?
#
loop_
_entity_poly.entity_id
_entity_poly.type
_entity_poly.pdbx_seq_one_letter_code
_entity_poly.pdbx_strand_id
1 'polypeptide(L)'
;WEYESGLSRFGTPMAPMLLPYFTDQCLGSMEGLYFEASSTTPFHFINQSELSPNPSSAQRDLPYPGFDMDAGIRHLQLMGVKYYLAASPQAIEAARANPDLTELASTGPFSTPAGEDRDWTVFEVADADPVVPIENLPVVLTPEDDHIDGWVYGERPEATEEAPNPPKPSGPAIDWYLDPVRWDTPLATSGPDEWPRIDRESAMQAPSVPAPDPDIEISDYTETNESISFTVSEPGTPVLVKTSYFPNWQASGAEGPYRVSPNFMVVVPTENEVTLTYGRSMVEWLGLVMTILGIVLTVMLGRGDQRRMDAEAALSATP
;
A
#
# COMPACT_ATOMS: atom_id res chain seq x y z
N TRP A 1 -10.15 -8.69 -3.48
CA TRP A 1 -11.39 -9.47 -3.54
C TRP A 1 -12.62 -8.55 -3.61
N GLU A 2 -13.70 -9.09 -4.11
CA GLU A 2 -15.00 -8.45 -4.06
C GLU A 2 -15.47 -8.29 -2.60
N TYR A 3 -15.89 -7.09 -2.24
CA TYR A 3 -16.55 -6.83 -0.96
C TYR A 3 -18.08 -6.93 -1.14
N GLU A 4 -18.72 -7.79 -0.38
CA GLU A 4 -20.17 -7.80 -0.28
C GLU A 4 -20.61 -8.21 1.15
N SER A 5 -21.38 -7.34 1.80
CA SER A 5 -21.89 -7.62 3.14
C SER A 5 -22.80 -8.85 3.13
N GLY A 6 -22.57 -9.78 4.04
CA GLY A 6 -23.37 -10.99 4.16
C GLY A 6 -22.88 -12.21 3.37
N LEU A 7 -21.89 -12.07 2.50
CA LEU A 7 -21.32 -13.20 1.75
C LEU A 7 -20.48 -14.15 2.62
N SER A 8 -19.95 -13.68 3.73
CA SER A 8 -18.98 -14.46 4.48
C SER A 8 -19.64 -15.61 5.25
N ARG A 9 -19.22 -16.84 4.95
CA ARG A 9 -19.51 -18.04 5.75
C ARG A 9 -19.07 -17.89 7.20
N PHE A 10 -18.05 -17.07 7.46
CA PHE A 10 -17.49 -16.82 8.78
C PHE A 10 -18.12 -15.62 9.51
N GLY A 11 -19.21 -15.07 8.98
CA GLY A 11 -19.94 -13.96 9.59
C GLY A 11 -19.34 -12.58 9.34
N THR A 12 -18.30 -12.48 8.50
CA THR A 12 -17.69 -11.20 8.11
C THR A 12 -17.22 -11.21 6.66
N PRO A 13 -17.52 -10.14 5.87
CA PRO A 13 -16.95 -9.98 4.53
C PRO A 13 -15.44 -9.76 4.52
N MET A 14 -14.85 -9.50 5.70
CA MET A 14 -13.40 -9.28 5.87
C MET A 14 -12.61 -10.59 6.02
N ALA A 15 -13.27 -11.77 5.97
CA ALA A 15 -12.57 -13.05 6.11
C ALA A 15 -11.40 -13.24 5.12
N PRO A 16 -11.46 -12.76 3.85
CA PRO A 16 -10.32 -12.82 2.93
C PRO A 16 -9.07 -12.06 3.37
N MET A 17 -9.16 -11.11 4.33
CA MET A 17 -7.98 -10.47 4.93
C MET A 17 -7.05 -11.47 5.62
N LEU A 18 -7.56 -12.64 5.98
CA LEU A 18 -6.79 -13.72 6.59
C LEU A 18 -6.10 -14.63 5.56
N LEU A 19 -6.27 -14.40 4.26
CA LEU A 19 -5.59 -15.20 3.22
C LEU A 19 -4.07 -15.26 3.40
N PRO A 20 -3.35 -14.17 3.68
CA PRO A 20 -1.92 -14.25 3.94
C PRO A 20 -1.57 -15.20 5.09
N TYR A 21 -2.35 -15.19 6.16
CA TYR A 21 -2.14 -16.08 7.31
C TYR A 21 -2.41 -17.56 6.96
N PHE A 22 -3.52 -17.85 6.29
CA PHE A 22 -3.90 -19.24 5.96
C PHE A 22 -3.08 -19.84 4.82
N THR A 23 -2.41 -19.02 4.03
CA THR A 23 -1.53 -19.47 2.93
C THR A 23 -0.05 -19.41 3.30
N ASP A 24 0.25 -19.24 4.59
CA ASP A 24 1.63 -19.13 5.09
C ASP A 24 2.43 -18.03 4.38
N GLN A 25 1.74 -16.91 4.13
CA GLN A 25 2.22 -15.72 3.40
C GLN A 25 2.55 -15.96 1.91
N CYS A 26 2.09 -17.07 1.35
CA CYS A 26 2.21 -17.33 -0.09
C CYS A 26 1.38 -16.35 -0.95
N LEU A 27 0.26 -15.86 -0.40
CA LEU A 27 -0.60 -14.84 -1.02
C LEU A 27 -0.57 -13.57 -0.20
N GLY A 28 -0.15 -12.46 -0.81
CA GLY A 28 -0.29 -11.13 -0.24
C GLY A 28 -1.73 -10.61 -0.33
N SER A 29 -2.01 -9.50 0.34
CA SER A 29 -3.28 -8.78 0.25
C SER A 29 -3.01 -7.27 0.28
N MET A 30 -3.76 -6.49 -0.50
CA MET A 30 -3.71 -5.03 -0.45
C MET A 30 -4.30 -4.46 0.85
N GLU A 31 -5.10 -5.24 1.56
CA GLU A 31 -5.78 -4.85 2.78
C GLU A 31 -5.26 -5.62 3.98
N GLY A 32 -5.02 -4.94 5.08
CA GLY A 32 -4.62 -5.50 6.37
C GLY A 32 -5.61 -5.15 7.48
N LEU A 33 -5.41 -5.72 8.67
CA LEU A 33 -6.28 -5.50 9.84
C LEU A 33 -6.23 -4.04 10.37
N TYR A 34 -5.15 -3.33 10.09
CA TYR A 34 -4.93 -1.93 10.51
C TYR A 34 -4.85 -1.02 9.28
N PHE A 35 -5.92 -1.01 8.49
CA PHE A 35 -5.97 -0.28 7.23
C PHE A 35 -5.78 1.24 7.38
N GLU A 36 -6.09 1.82 8.54
CA GLU A 36 -5.88 3.24 8.82
C GLU A 36 -4.39 3.63 8.87
N ALA A 37 -3.51 2.67 9.11
CA ALA A 37 -2.07 2.91 9.17
C ALA A 37 -1.36 2.81 7.80
N SER A 38 -2.07 2.38 6.74
CA SER A 38 -1.49 2.20 5.41
C SER A 38 -1.86 3.34 4.47
N SER A 39 -0.85 3.97 3.88
CA SER A 39 -1.05 5.00 2.85
C SER A 39 -1.55 4.43 1.51
N THR A 40 -1.56 3.12 1.33
CA THR A 40 -2.08 2.44 0.13
C THR A 40 -3.57 2.13 0.25
N THR A 41 -4.09 2.02 1.46
CA THR A 41 -5.49 1.63 1.73
C THR A 41 -6.54 2.54 1.06
N PRO A 42 -6.39 3.87 0.95
CA PRO A 42 -7.34 4.70 0.22
C PRO A 42 -7.56 4.22 -1.22
N PHE A 43 -6.48 3.89 -1.92
CA PHE A 43 -6.51 3.39 -3.30
C PHE A 43 -7.16 2.01 -3.40
N HIS A 44 -6.89 1.14 -2.43
CA HIS A 44 -7.57 -0.15 -2.31
C HIS A 44 -9.08 0.01 -2.19
N PHE A 45 -9.59 0.91 -1.35
CA PHE A 45 -11.03 1.11 -1.20
C PHE A 45 -11.70 1.73 -2.43
N ILE A 46 -11.01 2.62 -3.14
CA ILE A 46 -11.49 3.13 -4.43
C ILE A 46 -11.62 1.96 -5.40
N ASN A 47 -10.58 1.17 -5.57
CA ASN A 47 -10.59 0.00 -6.45
C ASN A 47 -11.63 -1.05 -6.02
N GLN A 48 -11.77 -1.31 -4.73
CA GLN A 48 -12.80 -2.22 -4.22
C GLN A 48 -14.22 -1.75 -4.60
N SER A 49 -14.47 -0.43 -4.67
CA SER A 49 -15.77 0.10 -5.09
C SER A 49 -16.05 -0.15 -6.58
N GLU A 50 -15.02 -0.24 -7.40
CA GLU A 50 -15.14 -0.57 -8.82
C GLU A 50 -15.36 -2.08 -9.06
N LEU A 51 -14.78 -2.90 -8.19
CA LEU A 51 -14.81 -4.37 -8.32
C LEU A 51 -15.97 -5.03 -7.55
N SER A 52 -16.78 -4.25 -6.85
CA SER A 52 -17.84 -4.77 -5.97
C SER A 52 -19.17 -4.12 -6.29
N PRO A 53 -20.22 -4.87 -6.64
CA PRO A 53 -21.57 -4.32 -6.85
C PRO A 53 -22.16 -3.63 -5.59
N ASN A 54 -21.76 -4.08 -4.40
CA ASN A 54 -22.20 -3.53 -3.11
C ASN A 54 -20.99 -3.21 -2.22
N PRO A 55 -20.16 -2.23 -2.58
CA PRO A 55 -18.91 -1.95 -1.89
C PRO A 55 -19.15 -1.33 -0.51
N SER A 56 -18.10 -1.40 0.34
CA SER A 56 -18.06 -0.59 1.55
C SER A 56 -17.52 0.81 1.25
N SER A 57 -18.00 1.82 1.99
CA SER A 57 -17.38 3.16 2.01
C SER A 57 -16.62 3.33 3.32
N ALA A 58 -15.55 2.53 3.48
CA ALA A 58 -14.87 2.37 4.75
C ALA A 58 -14.12 3.64 5.21
N GLN A 59 -13.58 4.42 4.28
CA GLN A 59 -12.92 5.69 4.57
C GLN A 59 -13.80 6.86 4.09
N ARG A 60 -13.96 7.84 4.98
CA ARG A 60 -14.63 9.08 4.65
C ARG A 60 -13.80 9.91 3.67
N ASP A 61 -14.47 10.72 2.90
CA ASP A 61 -13.89 11.74 1.99
C ASP A 61 -13.17 11.14 0.76
N LEU A 62 -13.27 9.80 0.52
CA LEU A 62 -12.80 9.20 -0.73
C LEU A 62 -13.85 9.27 -1.84
N PRO A 63 -13.44 9.51 -3.08
CA PRO A 63 -14.33 9.41 -4.23
C PRO A 63 -14.54 7.93 -4.60
N TYR A 64 -15.71 7.40 -4.34
CA TYR A 64 -16.09 6.03 -4.69
C TYR A 64 -16.82 6.01 -6.03
N PRO A 65 -16.20 5.55 -7.14
CA PRO A 65 -16.81 5.59 -8.47
C PRO A 65 -18.03 4.67 -8.61
N GLY A 66 -18.06 3.57 -7.83
CA GLY A 66 -19.04 2.50 -7.97
C GLY A 66 -18.62 1.43 -8.96
N PHE A 67 -19.45 0.38 -9.12
CA PHE A 67 -19.12 -0.81 -9.87
C PHE A 67 -18.85 -0.54 -11.35
N ASP A 68 -17.59 -0.75 -11.75
CA ASP A 68 -17.07 -0.70 -13.11
C ASP A 68 -15.91 -1.68 -13.23
N MET A 69 -16.19 -2.88 -13.74
CA MET A 69 -15.20 -3.97 -13.81
C MET A 69 -13.98 -3.58 -14.66
N ASP A 70 -14.16 -2.88 -15.77
CA ASP A 70 -13.05 -2.52 -16.65
C ASP A 70 -12.11 -1.49 -16.00
N ALA A 71 -12.66 -0.51 -15.30
CA ALA A 71 -11.87 0.44 -14.50
C ALA A 71 -11.17 -0.28 -13.34
N GLY A 72 -11.88 -1.14 -12.62
CA GLY A 72 -11.34 -1.89 -11.50
C GLY A 72 -10.17 -2.81 -11.88
N ILE A 73 -10.25 -3.48 -13.03
CA ILE A 73 -9.16 -4.35 -13.52
C ILE A 73 -7.94 -3.53 -13.92
N ARG A 74 -8.12 -2.39 -14.62
CA ARG A 74 -6.99 -1.49 -14.93
C ARG A 74 -6.29 -1.00 -13.65
N HIS A 75 -7.04 -0.73 -12.60
CA HIS A 75 -6.45 -0.40 -11.30
C HIS A 75 -5.71 -1.59 -10.66
N LEU A 76 -6.20 -2.84 -10.80
CA LEU A 76 -5.44 -4.02 -10.34
C LEU A 76 -4.12 -4.17 -11.10
N GLN A 77 -4.11 -3.97 -12.42
CA GLN A 77 -2.89 -3.96 -13.25
C GLN A 77 -1.92 -2.87 -12.80
N LEU A 78 -2.43 -1.63 -12.60
CA LEU A 78 -1.64 -0.53 -12.07
C LEU A 78 -1.02 -0.87 -10.71
N MET A 79 -1.79 -1.53 -9.84
CA MET A 79 -1.36 -1.91 -8.48
C MET A 79 -0.50 -3.17 -8.44
N GLY A 80 -0.28 -3.87 -9.56
CA GLY A 80 0.47 -5.13 -9.61
C GLY A 80 -0.26 -6.28 -8.91
N VAL A 81 -1.59 -6.24 -8.85
CA VAL A 81 -2.41 -7.25 -8.17
C VAL A 81 -2.77 -8.36 -9.14
N LYS A 82 -2.17 -9.52 -8.93
CA LYS A 82 -2.24 -10.66 -9.84
C LYS A 82 -3.56 -11.43 -9.79
N TYR A 83 -4.29 -11.41 -8.69
CA TYR A 83 -5.48 -12.23 -8.53
C TYR A 83 -6.68 -11.39 -8.08
N TYR A 84 -7.82 -11.63 -8.75
CA TYR A 84 -9.13 -11.12 -8.33
C TYR A 84 -10.03 -12.27 -7.87
N LEU A 85 -10.64 -12.11 -6.71
CA LEU A 85 -11.55 -13.09 -6.13
C LEU A 85 -12.97 -12.54 -6.11
N ALA A 86 -13.88 -13.11 -6.90
CA ALA A 86 -15.27 -12.72 -7.03
C ALA A 86 -16.23 -13.72 -6.41
N ALA A 87 -17.38 -13.26 -5.94
CA ALA A 87 -18.38 -14.11 -5.29
C ALA A 87 -19.83 -13.80 -5.73
N SER A 88 -20.18 -12.56 -6.08
CA SER A 88 -21.51 -12.26 -6.58
C SER A 88 -21.68 -12.69 -8.04
N PRO A 89 -22.88 -13.12 -8.45
CA PRO A 89 -23.13 -13.47 -9.85
C PRO A 89 -22.82 -12.34 -10.82
N GLN A 90 -23.09 -11.10 -10.42
CA GLN A 90 -22.83 -9.91 -11.23
C GLN A 90 -21.33 -9.68 -11.45
N ALA A 91 -20.53 -9.77 -10.38
CA ALA A 91 -19.07 -9.60 -10.49
C ALA A 91 -18.42 -10.75 -11.27
N ILE A 92 -18.85 -12.01 -11.05
CA ILE A 92 -18.37 -13.18 -11.79
C ILE A 92 -18.69 -13.06 -13.28
N GLU A 93 -19.92 -12.66 -13.63
CA GLU A 93 -20.32 -12.48 -15.04
C GLU A 93 -19.50 -11.36 -15.71
N ALA A 94 -19.34 -10.22 -15.05
CA ALA A 94 -18.56 -9.10 -15.55
C ALA A 94 -17.07 -9.48 -15.69
N ALA A 95 -16.51 -10.22 -14.73
CA ALA A 95 -15.14 -10.70 -14.77
C ALA A 95 -14.90 -11.68 -15.92
N ARG A 96 -15.84 -12.59 -16.21
CA ARG A 96 -15.77 -13.51 -17.35
C ARG A 96 -15.86 -12.80 -18.70
N ALA A 97 -16.49 -11.64 -18.75
CA ALA A 97 -16.59 -10.83 -19.96
C ALA A 97 -15.36 -9.94 -20.22
N ASN A 98 -14.53 -9.69 -19.19
CA ASN A 98 -13.36 -8.85 -19.31
C ASN A 98 -12.19 -9.62 -19.95
N PRO A 99 -11.55 -9.09 -21.02
CA PRO A 99 -10.50 -9.80 -21.76
C PRO A 99 -9.18 -9.95 -20.97
N ASP A 100 -8.94 -9.11 -19.96
CA ASP A 100 -7.72 -9.10 -19.15
C ASP A 100 -7.82 -10.05 -17.95
N LEU A 101 -8.94 -10.81 -17.85
CA LEU A 101 -9.15 -11.79 -16.80
C LEU A 101 -9.21 -13.21 -17.33
N THR A 102 -8.49 -14.11 -16.67
CA THR A 102 -8.56 -15.55 -16.91
C THR A 102 -9.08 -16.28 -15.69
N GLU A 103 -10.23 -16.96 -15.79
CA GLU A 103 -10.74 -17.79 -14.71
C GLU A 103 -9.81 -18.96 -14.43
N LEU A 104 -9.30 -19.04 -13.19
CA LEU A 104 -8.40 -20.12 -12.75
C LEU A 104 -9.15 -21.25 -12.06
N ALA A 105 -10.07 -20.89 -11.17
CA ALA A 105 -10.81 -21.88 -10.38
C ALA A 105 -12.12 -21.27 -9.86
N SER A 106 -13.10 -22.12 -9.68
CA SER A 106 -14.34 -21.82 -8.96
C SER A 106 -14.64 -22.91 -7.94
N THR A 107 -15.10 -22.52 -6.75
CA THR A 107 -15.41 -23.45 -5.67
C THR A 107 -16.67 -23.01 -4.93
N GLY A 108 -17.51 -23.97 -4.60
CA GLY A 108 -18.80 -23.74 -3.95
C GLY A 108 -19.83 -24.76 -4.44
N PRO A 109 -21.13 -24.48 -4.28
CA PRO A 109 -21.66 -23.30 -3.59
C PRO A 109 -21.49 -23.36 -2.08
N PHE A 110 -21.27 -22.21 -1.47
CA PHE A 110 -21.25 -22.03 -0.03
C PHE A 110 -22.47 -21.24 0.42
N SER A 111 -23.19 -21.74 1.42
CA SER A 111 -24.35 -21.03 1.97
C SER A 111 -23.91 -19.82 2.76
N THR A 112 -24.48 -18.67 2.45
CA THR A 112 -24.29 -17.41 3.18
C THR A 112 -25.20 -17.33 4.41
N PRO A 113 -24.92 -16.46 5.38
CA PRO A 113 -25.85 -16.19 6.48
C PRO A 113 -27.23 -15.66 6.03
N ALA A 114 -27.33 -15.07 4.86
CA ALA A 114 -28.58 -14.63 4.24
C ALA A 114 -29.40 -15.79 3.64
N GLY A 115 -28.87 -17.02 3.64
CA GLY A 115 -29.52 -18.21 3.09
C GLY A 115 -29.43 -18.34 1.58
N GLU A 116 -28.54 -17.59 0.94
CA GLU A 116 -28.22 -17.72 -0.48
C GLU A 116 -26.92 -18.52 -0.66
N ASP A 117 -26.86 -19.32 -1.72
CA ASP A 117 -25.64 -20.01 -2.09
C ASP A 117 -24.78 -19.14 -3.00
N ARG A 118 -23.46 -19.14 -2.77
CA ARG A 118 -22.48 -18.37 -3.55
C ARG A 118 -21.27 -19.26 -3.89
N ASP A 119 -20.78 -19.07 -5.10
CA ASP A 119 -19.47 -19.60 -5.51
C ASP A 119 -18.40 -18.54 -5.25
N TRP A 120 -17.19 -18.98 -4.98
CA TRP A 120 -15.99 -18.15 -5.04
C TRP A 120 -15.22 -18.49 -6.29
N THR A 121 -14.94 -17.48 -7.11
CA THR A 121 -14.22 -17.64 -8.37
C THR A 121 -12.97 -16.79 -8.35
N VAL A 122 -11.83 -17.41 -8.66
CA VAL A 122 -10.52 -16.76 -8.74
C VAL A 122 -10.19 -16.50 -10.20
N PHE A 123 -9.81 -15.26 -10.49
CA PHE A 123 -9.33 -14.83 -11.80
C PHE A 123 -7.88 -14.39 -11.69
N GLU A 124 -7.07 -14.70 -12.70
CA GLU A 124 -5.75 -14.13 -12.92
C GLU A 124 -5.90 -12.86 -13.75
N VAL A 125 -5.22 -11.79 -13.33
CA VAL A 125 -5.18 -10.48 -13.99
C VAL A 125 -3.97 -10.45 -14.91
N ALA A 126 -4.19 -10.16 -16.18
CA ALA A 126 -3.10 -9.97 -17.14
C ALA A 126 -2.31 -8.69 -16.83
N ASP A 127 -1.05 -8.63 -17.25
CA ASP A 127 -0.18 -7.44 -17.19
C ASP A 127 -0.07 -6.81 -15.78
N ALA A 128 -0.12 -7.66 -14.74
CA ALA A 128 -0.01 -7.25 -13.34
C ALA A 128 1.41 -7.45 -12.77
N ASP A 129 2.43 -7.06 -13.53
CA ASP A 129 3.82 -7.17 -13.10
C ASP A 129 4.12 -6.30 -11.88
N PRO A 130 4.82 -6.83 -10.86
CA PRO A 130 5.13 -6.10 -9.62
C PRO A 130 6.25 -5.08 -9.78
N VAL A 131 7.10 -5.22 -10.80
CA VAL A 131 8.22 -4.34 -11.09
C VAL A 131 8.24 -4.06 -12.59
N VAL A 132 8.21 -2.79 -12.97
CA VAL A 132 8.17 -2.37 -14.38
C VAL A 132 9.05 -1.14 -14.61
N PRO A 133 9.70 -1.00 -15.78
CA PRO A 133 10.29 0.27 -16.15
C PRO A 133 9.20 1.34 -16.31
N ILE A 134 9.55 2.60 -16.16
CA ILE A 134 8.61 3.70 -16.37
C ILE A 134 8.85 4.39 -17.71
N GLU A 135 7.77 4.84 -18.36
CA GLU A 135 7.83 5.51 -19.65
C GLU A 135 8.31 6.96 -19.53
N ASN A 136 7.87 7.66 -18.50
CA ASN A 136 8.25 9.05 -18.24
C ASN A 136 8.84 9.20 -16.84
N LEU A 137 9.79 10.14 -16.70
CA LEU A 137 10.37 10.50 -15.41
C LEU A 137 9.27 10.95 -14.44
N PRO A 138 9.35 10.53 -13.17
CA PRO A 138 8.46 11.05 -12.14
C PRO A 138 8.57 12.57 -12.00
N VAL A 139 7.46 13.22 -11.71
CA VAL A 139 7.42 14.67 -11.47
C VAL A 139 7.34 14.95 -9.98
N VAL A 140 8.35 15.62 -9.45
CA VAL A 140 8.45 15.95 -8.03
C VAL A 140 7.53 17.12 -7.70
N LEU A 141 6.64 16.93 -6.74
CA LEU A 141 5.76 17.99 -6.24
C LEU A 141 6.48 18.89 -5.24
N THR A 142 6.30 20.19 -5.38
CA THR A 142 6.88 21.20 -4.47
C THR A 142 5.79 21.94 -3.69
N PRO A 143 6.00 22.23 -2.40
CA PRO A 143 7.14 21.77 -1.60
C PRO A 143 7.17 20.25 -1.45
N GLU A 144 8.37 19.71 -1.29
CA GLU A 144 8.55 18.27 -1.01
C GLU A 144 7.93 17.94 0.35
N ASP A 145 6.97 17.03 0.35
CA ASP A 145 6.24 16.60 1.55
C ASP A 145 5.77 15.15 1.36
N ASP A 146 6.14 14.28 2.27
CA ASP A 146 5.81 12.86 2.28
C ASP A 146 4.65 12.50 3.22
N HIS A 147 4.03 13.48 3.88
CA HIS A 147 2.86 13.24 4.71
C HIS A 147 1.64 12.78 3.89
N ILE A 148 0.86 11.87 4.48
CA ILE A 148 -0.36 11.35 3.85
C ILE A 148 -1.41 12.47 3.65
N ASP A 149 -1.54 13.38 4.62
CA ASP A 149 -2.27 14.64 4.44
C ASP A 149 -1.47 15.52 3.48
N GLY A 150 -2.09 15.97 2.41
CA GLY A 150 -1.42 16.65 1.31
C GLY A 150 -1.01 15.73 0.15
N TRP A 151 -0.92 14.43 0.35
CA TRP A 151 -0.69 13.44 -0.71
C TRP A 151 -2.00 12.78 -1.16
N VAL A 152 -2.75 12.23 -0.21
CA VAL A 152 -4.04 11.55 -0.44
C VAL A 152 -5.20 12.54 -0.35
N TYR A 153 -5.14 13.47 0.57
CA TYR A 153 -6.18 14.46 0.82
C TYR A 153 -5.63 15.88 0.73
N GLY A 154 -6.42 16.79 0.18
CA GLY A 154 -6.19 18.21 0.30
C GLY A 154 -6.59 18.76 1.68
N GLU A 155 -6.36 20.03 1.90
CA GLU A 155 -6.75 20.70 3.14
C GLU A 155 -8.28 20.72 3.29
N ARG A 156 -8.75 20.41 4.51
CA ARG A 156 -10.18 20.47 4.81
C ARG A 156 -10.64 21.94 4.80
N PRO A 157 -11.70 22.29 4.05
CA PRO A 157 -12.26 23.62 4.10
C PRO A 157 -12.69 24.01 5.52
N GLU A 158 -12.69 25.31 5.82
CA GLU A 158 -13.18 25.81 7.10
C GLU A 158 -14.64 25.39 7.35
N ALA A 159 -14.91 24.99 8.58
CA ALA A 159 -16.27 24.65 8.99
C ALA A 159 -17.17 25.89 9.00
N THR A 160 -18.39 25.74 8.50
CA THR A 160 -19.43 26.77 8.56
C THR A 160 -20.63 26.25 9.34
N GLU A 161 -21.60 27.11 9.68
CA GLU A 161 -22.84 26.67 10.32
C GLU A 161 -23.62 25.68 9.45
N GLU A 162 -23.58 25.85 8.12
CA GLU A 162 -24.26 24.99 7.14
C GLU A 162 -23.48 23.68 6.89
N ALA A 163 -22.17 23.73 7.00
CA ALA A 163 -21.26 22.59 6.82
C ALA A 163 -20.26 22.51 8.00
N PRO A 164 -20.69 22.00 9.17
CA PRO A 164 -19.84 21.95 10.37
C PRO A 164 -18.66 20.99 10.25
N ASN A 165 -18.68 20.11 9.26
CA ASN A 165 -17.59 19.17 8.97
C ASN A 165 -17.54 18.90 7.46
N PRO A 166 -17.04 19.84 6.64
CA PRO A 166 -16.98 19.66 5.19
C PRO A 166 -16.03 18.51 4.82
N PRO A 167 -16.26 17.81 3.69
CA PRO A 167 -15.34 16.78 3.24
C PRO A 167 -13.98 17.36 2.89
N LYS A 168 -12.92 16.57 3.07
CA LYS A 168 -11.60 16.89 2.48
C LYS A 168 -11.69 16.70 0.96
N PRO A 169 -11.13 17.60 0.15
CA PRO A 169 -10.95 17.35 -1.28
C PRO A 169 -9.91 16.25 -1.50
N SER A 170 -9.90 15.66 -2.68
CA SER A 170 -8.85 14.75 -3.10
C SER A 170 -7.49 15.44 -3.09
N GLY A 171 -6.45 14.70 -2.77
CA GLY A 171 -5.07 15.11 -2.96
C GLY A 171 -4.53 14.65 -4.32
N PRO A 172 -3.33 15.10 -4.70
CA PRO A 172 -2.76 14.86 -6.03
C PRO A 172 -2.62 13.37 -6.37
N ALA A 173 -2.35 12.51 -5.40
CA ALA A 173 -2.22 11.08 -5.66
C ALA A 173 -3.57 10.41 -5.96
N ILE A 174 -4.67 10.84 -5.34
CA ILE A 174 -6.02 10.37 -5.67
C ILE A 174 -6.44 10.87 -7.06
N ASP A 175 -6.21 12.16 -7.34
CA ASP A 175 -6.55 12.74 -8.64
C ASP A 175 -5.77 12.05 -9.77
N TRP A 176 -4.49 11.77 -9.56
CA TRP A 176 -3.66 11.00 -10.49
C TRP A 176 -4.17 9.56 -10.65
N TYR A 177 -4.54 8.90 -9.56
CA TYR A 177 -5.02 7.51 -9.58
C TYR A 177 -6.31 7.36 -10.38
N LEU A 178 -7.20 8.35 -10.33
CA LEU A 178 -8.47 8.36 -11.03
C LEU A 178 -8.38 8.83 -12.50
N ASP A 179 -7.20 9.27 -12.95
CA ASP A 179 -6.99 9.74 -14.32
C ASP A 179 -6.02 8.81 -15.09
N PRO A 180 -6.53 7.77 -15.78
CA PRO A 180 -5.69 6.82 -16.50
C PRO A 180 -4.76 7.44 -17.57
N VAL A 181 -5.06 8.64 -18.06
CA VAL A 181 -4.22 9.35 -19.04
C VAL A 181 -2.88 9.77 -18.44
N ARG A 182 -2.76 9.76 -17.11
CA ARG A 182 -1.58 10.23 -16.37
C ARG A 182 -0.73 9.13 -15.76
N TRP A 183 -1.14 7.88 -15.88
CA TRP A 183 -0.43 6.79 -15.23
C TRP A 183 0.97 6.54 -15.78
N ASP A 184 1.25 6.99 -17.01
CA ASP A 184 2.58 6.97 -17.61
C ASP A 184 3.57 7.98 -16.99
N THR A 185 3.08 8.96 -16.21
CA THR A 185 3.86 10.03 -15.59
C THR A 185 3.61 10.07 -14.08
N PRO A 186 4.34 9.29 -13.27
CA PRO A 186 4.13 9.25 -11.83
C PRO A 186 4.43 10.60 -11.16
N LEU A 187 3.63 10.97 -10.15
CA LEU A 187 3.96 12.06 -9.25
C LEU A 187 4.88 11.54 -8.15
N ALA A 188 5.85 12.34 -7.71
CA ALA A 188 6.80 11.97 -6.66
C ALA A 188 6.80 12.97 -5.51
N THR A 189 7.12 12.50 -4.28
CA THR A 189 7.30 13.38 -3.11
C THR A 189 8.71 13.94 -3.03
N SER A 190 9.69 13.25 -3.61
CA SER A 190 11.10 13.65 -3.72
C SER A 190 11.76 12.90 -4.88
N GLY A 191 12.95 13.30 -5.27
CA GLY A 191 13.69 12.63 -6.35
C GLY A 191 14.97 13.34 -6.74
N PRO A 192 15.76 12.76 -7.67
CA PRO A 192 16.95 13.36 -8.24
C PRO A 192 16.71 14.77 -8.80
N ASP A 193 17.77 15.59 -8.87
CA ASP A 193 17.67 16.97 -9.37
C ASP A 193 17.24 17.06 -10.84
N GLU A 194 17.48 16.00 -11.61
CA GLU A 194 17.14 15.88 -13.01
C GLU A 194 15.64 15.67 -13.25
N TRP A 195 14.89 15.22 -12.24
CA TRP A 195 13.45 15.02 -12.38
C TRP A 195 12.71 16.36 -12.46
N PRO A 196 11.70 16.49 -13.34
CA PRO A 196 10.87 17.69 -13.40
C PRO A 196 10.26 18.01 -12.04
N ARG A 197 10.14 19.30 -11.73
CA ARG A 197 9.50 19.79 -10.51
C ARG A 197 8.35 20.72 -10.85
N ILE A 198 7.24 20.59 -10.13
CA ILE A 198 6.04 21.41 -10.31
C ILE A 198 5.39 21.71 -8.96
N ASP A 199 4.71 22.86 -8.88
CA ASP A 199 3.93 23.15 -7.69
C ASP A 199 2.79 22.14 -7.51
N ARG A 200 2.56 21.72 -6.26
CA ARG A 200 1.55 20.72 -5.90
C ARG A 200 0.15 21.05 -6.42
N GLU A 201 -0.24 22.32 -6.40
CA GLU A 201 -1.52 22.79 -6.94
C GLU A 201 -1.67 22.56 -8.44
N SER A 202 -0.56 22.42 -9.15
CA SER A 202 -0.49 22.17 -10.59
C SER A 202 -0.21 20.70 -10.93
N ALA A 203 -0.30 19.78 -9.97
CA ALA A 203 0.07 18.37 -10.15
C ALA A 203 -0.57 17.72 -11.38
N MET A 204 -1.85 18.06 -11.66
CA MET A 204 -2.57 17.53 -12.82
C MET A 204 -2.14 18.15 -14.16
N GLN A 205 -1.22 19.13 -14.17
CA GLN A 205 -0.56 19.69 -15.35
C GLN A 205 0.91 19.25 -15.45
N ALA A 206 1.31 18.23 -14.71
CA ALA A 206 2.67 17.70 -14.73
C ALA A 206 3.12 17.36 -16.17
N PRO A 207 4.33 17.79 -16.58
CA PRO A 207 4.83 17.50 -17.92
C PRO A 207 5.27 16.04 -18.03
N SER A 208 4.99 15.40 -19.15
CA SER A 208 5.55 14.09 -19.48
C SER A 208 6.95 14.27 -20.08
N VAL A 209 7.97 13.80 -19.38
CA VAL A 209 9.37 13.81 -19.82
C VAL A 209 9.82 12.37 -19.99
N PRO A 210 10.14 11.90 -21.20
CA PRO A 210 10.52 10.52 -21.45
C PRO A 210 11.69 10.05 -20.56
N ALA A 211 11.58 8.83 -20.04
CA ALA A 211 12.69 8.16 -19.36
C ALA A 211 13.82 7.84 -20.36
N PRO A 212 15.07 7.65 -19.89
CA PRO A 212 16.23 7.41 -20.77
C PRO A 212 16.07 6.22 -21.71
N ASP A 213 15.61 5.10 -21.22
CA ASP A 213 15.37 3.86 -21.98
C ASP A 213 14.21 3.07 -21.32
N PRO A 214 12.95 3.28 -21.74
CA PRO A 214 11.82 2.60 -21.14
C PRO A 214 11.71 1.11 -21.53
N ASP A 215 12.48 0.64 -22.52
CA ASP A 215 12.42 -0.72 -23.04
C ASP A 215 13.40 -1.69 -22.34
N ILE A 216 13.98 -1.31 -21.19
CA ILE A 216 14.86 -2.21 -20.43
C ILE A 216 14.13 -3.47 -20.00
N GLU A 217 14.81 -4.61 -20.04
CA GLU A 217 14.27 -5.87 -19.54
C GLU A 217 14.50 -6.01 -18.03
N ILE A 218 13.46 -6.50 -17.34
CA ILE A 218 13.52 -6.84 -15.91
C ILE A 218 13.40 -8.36 -15.78
N SER A 219 14.32 -8.96 -15.02
CA SER A 219 14.38 -10.41 -14.81
C SER A 219 14.70 -10.75 -13.35
N ASP A 220 14.71 -12.05 -13.04
CA ASP A 220 15.12 -12.60 -11.75
C ASP A 220 14.40 -12.00 -10.53
N TYR A 221 13.13 -11.58 -10.73
CA TYR A 221 12.32 -11.03 -9.65
C TYR A 221 12.12 -12.06 -8.54
N THR A 222 12.43 -11.65 -7.32
CA THR A 222 12.14 -12.40 -6.10
C THR A 222 11.64 -11.47 -5.00
N GLU A 223 10.68 -11.94 -4.22
CA GLU A 223 10.09 -11.19 -3.13
C GLU A 223 9.98 -12.05 -1.87
N THR A 224 10.27 -11.45 -0.74
CA THR A 224 10.00 -11.96 0.60
C THR A 224 9.28 -10.88 1.41
N ASN A 225 8.93 -11.16 2.66
CA ASN A 225 8.30 -10.16 3.54
C ASN A 225 9.14 -8.90 3.80
N GLU A 226 10.46 -8.99 3.65
CA GLU A 226 11.40 -7.93 4.02
C GLU A 226 12.39 -7.59 2.90
N SER A 227 12.24 -8.20 1.71
CA SER A 227 13.20 -7.98 0.61
C SER A 227 12.54 -8.17 -0.75
N ILE A 228 12.91 -7.31 -1.69
CA ILE A 228 12.56 -7.40 -3.11
C ILE A 228 13.86 -7.31 -3.89
N SER A 229 14.12 -8.24 -4.81
CA SER A 229 15.27 -8.18 -5.69
C SER A 229 14.90 -8.48 -7.13
N PHE A 230 15.62 -7.83 -8.04
CA PHE A 230 15.44 -8.02 -9.49
C PHE A 230 16.71 -7.58 -10.23
N THR A 231 16.82 -8.01 -11.48
CA THR A 231 17.91 -7.66 -12.39
C THR A 231 17.36 -6.78 -13.51
N VAL A 232 18.07 -5.70 -13.85
CA VAL A 232 17.79 -4.86 -15.02
C VAL A 232 18.84 -5.12 -16.09
N SER A 233 18.45 -5.11 -17.37
CA SER A 233 19.38 -5.27 -18.49
C SER A 233 20.41 -4.16 -18.55
N GLU A 234 20.01 -2.91 -18.31
CA GLU A 234 20.86 -1.72 -18.27
C GLU A 234 20.47 -0.80 -17.12
N PRO A 235 21.44 -0.28 -16.32
CA PRO A 235 21.16 0.69 -15.26
C PRO A 235 20.87 2.09 -15.84
N GLY A 236 20.23 2.95 -15.02
CA GLY A 236 19.99 4.36 -15.32
C GLY A 236 18.52 4.72 -15.59
N THR A 237 17.72 3.78 -16.08
CA THR A 237 16.27 4.01 -16.24
C THR A 237 15.54 3.78 -14.92
N PRO A 238 14.69 4.73 -14.49
CA PRO A 238 13.91 4.54 -13.28
C PRO A 238 12.93 3.36 -13.42
N VAL A 239 12.81 2.59 -12.33
CA VAL A 239 11.99 1.38 -12.25
C VAL A 239 10.95 1.55 -11.15
N LEU A 240 9.68 1.32 -11.50
CA LEU A 240 8.56 1.33 -10.57
C LEU A 240 8.46 -0.04 -9.87
N VAL A 241 8.50 -0.02 -8.55
CA VAL A 241 8.25 -1.16 -7.68
C VAL A 241 6.89 -0.99 -7.04
N LYS A 242 5.91 -1.82 -7.43
CA LYS A 242 4.50 -1.71 -7.04
C LYS A 242 4.24 -2.27 -5.63
N THR A 243 5.14 -1.94 -4.71
CA THR A 243 5.03 -2.24 -3.29
C THR A 243 4.87 -0.94 -2.53
N SER A 244 4.07 -0.97 -1.46
CA SER A 244 3.78 0.21 -0.65
C SER A 244 5.07 0.86 -0.13
N TYR A 245 5.24 2.14 -0.43
CA TYR A 245 6.34 2.93 0.12
C TYR A 245 6.24 3.02 1.65
N PHE A 246 7.36 2.83 2.29
CA PHE A 246 7.58 3.15 3.69
C PHE A 246 9.04 3.59 3.90
N PRO A 247 9.33 4.58 4.79
CA PRO A 247 10.70 5.11 4.97
C PRO A 247 11.75 4.08 5.40
N ASN A 248 11.34 2.90 5.81
CA ASN A 248 12.24 1.81 6.22
C ASN A 248 12.81 1.01 5.05
N TRP A 249 12.28 1.17 3.84
CA TRP A 249 12.86 0.56 2.66
C TRP A 249 14.20 1.19 2.30
N GLN A 250 15.20 0.37 2.02
CA GLN A 250 16.55 0.76 1.65
C GLN A 250 16.94 0.04 0.37
N ALA A 251 17.46 0.78 -0.61
CA ALA A 251 17.93 0.23 -1.87
C ALA A 251 19.43 -0.04 -1.84
N SER A 252 19.86 -1.13 -2.49
CA SER A 252 21.23 -1.45 -2.85
C SER A 252 21.29 -1.69 -4.35
N GLY A 253 22.33 -1.18 -5.03
CA GLY A 253 22.43 -1.21 -6.48
C GLY A 253 21.54 -0.19 -7.20
N ALA A 254 20.89 0.72 -6.45
CA ALA A 254 20.07 1.79 -6.98
C ALA A 254 20.02 3.00 -6.05
N GLU A 255 19.69 4.17 -6.59
CA GLU A 255 19.29 5.36 -5.83
C GLU A 255 17.81 5.28 -5.44
N GLY A 256 17.45 5.90 -4.32
CA GLY A 256 16.10 5.85 -3.75
C GLY A 256 16.00 4.88 -2.57
N PRO A 257 14.84 4.25 -2.30
CA PRO A 257 13.59 4.39 -3.06
C PRO A 257 12.89 5.74 -2.83
N TYR A 258 12.32 6.28 -3.89
CA TYR A 258 11.53 7.51 -3.87
C TYR A 258 10.03 7.16 -3.86
N ARG A 259 9.25 7.85 -3.03
CA ARG A 259 7.80 7.65 -3.00
C ARG A 259 7.15 8.26 -4.25
N VAL A 260 6.33 7.47 -4.93
CA VAL A 260 5.55 7.91 -6.09
C VAL A 260 4.08 7.54 -5.98
N SER A 261 3.25 8.17 -6.80
CA SER A 261 1.83 7.84 -6.90
C SER A 261 1.59 6.38 -7.34
N PRO A 262 0.56 5.69 -6.81
CA PRO A 262 -0.33 6.17 -5.75
C PRO A 262 0.33 6.18 -4.37
N ASN A 263 1.11 5.19 -4.01
CA ASN A 263 1.96 5.06 -2.83
C ASN A 263 3.03 3.98 -3.04
N PHE A 264 3.66 4.01 -4.19
CA PHE A 264 4.70 3.05 -4.59
C PHE A 264 6.10 3.61 -4.45
N MET A 265 7.06 2.84 -4.88
CA MET A 265 8.48 3.21 -4.90
C MET A 265 9.00 3.27 -6.32
N VAL A 266 9.84 4.26 -6.61
CA VAL A 266 10.71 4.26 -7.78
C VAL A 266 12.15 4.22 -7.30
N VAL A 267 12.94 3.38 -7.94
CA VAL A 267 14.39 3.33 -7.77
C VAL A 267 15.06 3.66 -9.11
N VAL A 268 16.25 4.26 -9.05
CA VAL A 268 17.08 4.47 -10.23
C VAL A 268 18.28 3.53 -10.15
N PRO A 269 18.28 2.40 -10.87
CA PRO A 269 19.37 1.43 -10.85
C PRO A 269 20.71 2.07 -11.17
N THR A 270 21.71 1.81 -10.35
CA THR A 270 23.12 2.16 -10.57
C THR A 270 23.96 0.94 -10.92
N GLU A 271 23.42 -0.24 -10.67
CA GLU A 271 23.97 -1.55 -10.99
C GLU A 271 22.87 -2.41 -11.63
N ASN A 272 23.24 -3.52 -12.28
CA ASN A 272 22.25 -4.42 -12.89
C ASN A 272 21.43 -5.15 -11.84
N GLU A 273 22.01 -5.52 -10.69
CA GLU A 273 21.34 -6.17 -9.59
C GLU A 273 20.82 -5.12 -8.60
N VAL A 274 19.52 -5.10 -8.38
CA VAL A 274 18.86 -4.19 -7.43
C VAL A 274 18.22 -5.00 -6.32
N THR A 275 18.45 -4.59 -5.08
CA THR A 275 17.81 -5.18 -3.91
C THR A 275 17.25 -4.08 -3.01
N LEU A 276 15.94 -4.17 -2.71
CA LEU A 276 15.31 -3.38 -1.67
C LEU A 276 15.18 -4.26 -0.42
N THR A 277 15.53 -3.70 0.74
CA THR A 277 15.41 -4.39 2.03
C THR A 277 14.63 -3.52 3.01
N TYR A 278 13.64 -4.11 3.68
CA TYR A 278 12.90 -3.44 4.75
C TYR A 278 13.69 -3.54 6.05
N GLY A 279 14.32 -2.43 6.45
CA GLY A 279 15.23 -2.37 7.60
C GLY A 279 14.67 -1.54 8.76
N ARG A 280 15.38 -1.58 9.89
CA ARG A 280 15.05 -0.72 11.02
C ARG A 280 15.66 0.66 10.84
N SER A 281 14.86 1.69 11.06
CA SER A 281 15.31 3.08 11.07
C SER A 281 16.20 3.38 12.29
N MET A 282 16.95 4.49 12.19
CA MET A 282 17.75 4.99 13.34
C MET A 282 16.87 5.27 14.57
N VAL A 283 15.62 5.71 14.36
CA VAL A 283 14.67 5.99 15.45
C VAL A 283 14.27 4.70 16.17
N GLU A 284 14.05 3.61 15.42
CA GLU A 284 13.71 2.30 16.01
C GLU A 284 14.89 1.72 16.79
N TRP A 285 16.12 1.85 16.29
CA TRP A 285 17.32 1.46 17.02
C TRP A 285 17.48 2.26 18.33
N LEU A 286 17.26 3.58 18.28
CA LEU A 286 17.28 4.43 19.47
C LEU A 286 16.19 4.02 20.45
N GLY A 287 14.97 3.74 19.98
CA GLY A 287 13.86 3.25 20.79
C GLY A 287 14.20 1.92 21.50
N LEU A 288 14.84 0.99 20.79
CA LEU A 288 15.31 -0.28 21.36
C LEU A 288 16.34 -0.06 22.47
N VAL A 289 17.34 0.79 22.24
CA VAL A 289 18.35 1.14 23.24
C VAL A 289 17.71 1.75 24.48
N MET A 290 16.79 2.72 24.29
CA MET A 290 16.06 3.34 25.40
C MET A 290 15.21 2.34 26.18
N THR A 291 14.60 1.38 25.51
CA THR A 291 13.83 0.30 26.14
C THR A 291 14.73 -0.58 27.02
N ILE A 292 15.89 -0.99 26.50
CA ILE A 292 16.85 -1.80 27.26
C ILE A 292 17.34 -1.02 28.48
N LEU A 293 17.70 0.26 28.33
CA LEU A 293 18.11 1.12 29.44
C LEU A 293 16.99 1.26 30.50
N GLY A 294 15.74 1.43 30.07
CA GLY A 294 14.58 1.49 30.95
C GLY A 294 14.39 0.21 31.77
N ILE A 295 14.52 -0.95 31.15
CA ILE A 295 14.45 -2.25 31.81
C ILE A 295 15.57 -2.38 32.86
N VAL A 296 16.82 -2.05 32.49
CA VAL A 296 17.97 -2.11 33.39
C VAL A 296 17.76 -1.20 34.61
N LEU A 297 17.32 0.03 34.38
CA LEU A 297 17.03 1.00 35.44
C LEU A 297 15.94 0.50 36.38
N THR A 298 14.85 -0.02 35.85
CA THR A 298 13.74 -0.59 36.64
C THR A 298 14.21 -1.74 37.51
N VAL A 299 15.02 -2.65 36.98
CA VAL A 299 15.61 -3.75 37.75
C VAL A 299 16.56 -3.25 38.86
N MET A 300 17.38 -2.23 38.52
CA MET A 300 18.31 -1.65 39.52
C MET A 300 17.57 -0.96 40.65
N LEU A 301 16.55 -0.17 40.34
CA LEU A 301 15.73 0.50 41.36
C LEU A 301 14.96 -0.48 42.23
N GLY A 302 14.32 -1.49 41.63
CA GLY A 302 13.60 -2.53 42.36
C GLY A 302 14.51 -3.31 43.33
N ARG A 303 15.74 -3.62 42.91
CA ARG A 303 16.74 -4.24 43.77
C ARG A 303 17.23 -3.31 44.88
N GLY A 304 17.30 -2.00 44.58
CA GLY A 304 17.65 -0.99 45.57
C GLY A 304 16.60 -0.88 46.67
N ASP A 305 15.34 -0.84 46.33
CA ASP A 305 14.22 -0.75 47.26
C ASP A 305 14.11 -2.04 48.11
N GLN A 306 14.31 -3.22 47.53
CA GLN A 306 14.31 -4.50 48.28
C GLN A 306 15.43 -4.54 49.31
N ARG A 307 16.64 -4.08 48.95
CA ARG A 307 17.76 -3.99 49.90
C ARG A 307 17.49 -3.01 51.04
N ARG A 308 16.79 -1.91 50.82
CA ARG A 308 16.38 -0.94 51.84
C ARG A 308 15.36 -1.56 52.79
N MET A 309 14.33 -2.24 52.27
CA MET A 309 13.34 -2.94 53.09
C MET A 309 13.96 -4.04 53.94
N ASP A 310 14.88 -4.83 53.37
CA ASP A 310 15.60 -5.88 54.11
C ASP A 310 16.47 -5.29 55.21
N ALA A 311 17.12 -4.14 54.98
CA ALA A 311 17.93 -3.44 55.97
C ALA A 311 17.06 -2.83 57.11
N GLU A 312 15.92 -2.24 56.82
CA GLU A 312 14.95 -1.73 57.79
C GLU A 312 14.34 -2.86 58.63
N ALA A 313 14.00 -3.99 58.01
CA ALA A 313 13.52 -5.18 58.69
C ALA A 313 14.58 -5.76 59.64
N ALA A 314 15.84 -5.78 59.23
CA ALA A 314 16.94 -6.24 60.09
C ALA A 314 17.18 -5.31 61.29
N LEU A 315 17.05 -4.00 61.14
CA LEU A 315 17.17 -3.00 62.20
C LEU A 315 16.02 -3.08 63.20
N SER A 316 14.80 -3.42 62.76
CA SER A 316 13.63 -3.57 63.63
C SER A 316 13.57 -4.90 64.35
N ALA A 317 14.36 -5.88 63.96
CA ALA A 317 14.47 -7.21 64.57
C ALA A 317 15.57 -7.33 65.67
N THR A 318 16.29 -6.24 65.92
CA THR A 318 17.31 -6.21 66.99
C THR A 318 16.65 -5.74 68.32
N PRO A 319 16.65 -6.56 69.40
CA PRO A 319 15.96 -6.28 70.65
C PRO A 319 16.59 -5.12 71.44
#